data_bccbfd35e70a9d9bcbaaf08282c1dba9
#
_entry.id   bccbfd35e70a9d9bcbaaf08282c1dba9
#
_cell.length_a   1.000
_cell.length_b   1.000
_cell.length_c   1.000
_cell.angle_alpha   90.00
_cell.angle_beta   90.00
_cell.angle_gamma   90.00
#
_symmetry.space_group_name_H-M   'P 1'
#
loop_
_entity.id
_entity.type
_entity.pdbx_description
1 polymer ?
#
loop_
_entity_poly.entity_id
_entity_poly.type
_entity_poly.pdbx_seq_one_letter_code
_entity_poly.pdbx_strand_id
1 'polypeptide(L)'
;MVYGVVGLKTHAKMLLVTRREGRQLRRYGHLSTGNYNPNTAKLYTDISYLTAQPALTADMDAVFSHLASQSRLPKLKQLIMAPTQLQKRMIDLIDQAGHAANRPEGARIVAKMNTLTDEPLIRALLAAGQRGVKIDLIVRGACTLPAGVPGVSDNIRVRSIIGRFLEHSRVFYFRMGKEEHLYLSSADWMNRNMLRRIELAWPVTEPKLRQRLIDECLVAYLLDDRDAWELQGNGRYEKMKPSSLPAKSAQEALMRKFGSLGHRH
;
A
#
# COMPACT_ATOMS: atom_id res chain seq x y z
N MET A 1 -12.00 26.34 9.74
CA MET A 1 -11.43 25.11 10.30
C MET A 1 -12.51 24.05 10.32
N VAL A 2 -12.24 22.83 9.86
CA VAL A 2 -13.20 21.74 9.82
C VAL A 2 -12.69 20.65 10.75
N TYR A 3 -13.54 20.14 11.64
CA TYR A 3 -13.18 19.14 12.64
C TYR A 3 -13.44 17.69 12.19
N GLY A 4 -13.65 17.45 10.92
CA GLY A 4 -13.90 16.14 10.33
C GLY A 4 -15.35 15.93 9.91
N VAL A 5 -15.66 14.69 9.51
CA VAL A 5 -17.00 14.27 9.11
C VAL A 5 -17.65 13.49 10.24
N VAL A 6 -18.89 13.82 10.60
CA VAL A 6 -19.61 13.15 11.66
C VAL A 6 -19.72 11.64 11.37
N GLY A 7 -19.37 10.83 12.35
CA GLY A 7 -19.42 9.36 12.25
C GLY A 7 -18.23 8.71 11.53
N LEU A 8 -17.30 9.48 10.93
CA LEU A 8 -16.13 8.96 10.23
C LEU A 8 -14.83 9.57 10.78
N LYS A 9 -13.87 8.72 11.13
CA LYS A 9 -12.51 9.18 11.46
C LYS A 9 -11.74 9.51 10.20
N THR A 10 -11.26 10.74 10.05
CA THR A 10 -10.35 11.11 8.96
C THR A 10 -8.95 10.57 9.26
N HIS A 11 -8.44 9.67 8.41
CA HIS A 11 -7.13 9.06 8.56
C HIS A 11 -6.24 9.28 7.31
N ALA A 12 -6.76 9.82 6.24
CA ALA A 12 -5.99 10.24 5.08
C ALA A 12 -4.94 11.30 5.45
N LYS A 13 -3.78 11.25 4.80
CA LYS A 13 -2.68 12.22 4.97
C LYS A 13 -2.47 12.90 3.63
N MET A 14 -2.95 14.14 3.56
CA MET A 14 -2.99 14.90 2.32
C MET A 14 -2.76 16.38 2.62
N LEU A 15 -1.89 17.02 1.82
CA LEU A 15 -1.66 18.46 1.82
C LEU A 15 -1.78 18.96 0.38
N LEU A 16 -2.47 20.06 0.18
CA LEU A 16 -2.64 20.68 -1.13
C LEU A 16 -2.31 22.17 -1.04
N VAL A 17 -1.42 22.61 -1.92
CA VAL A 17 -1.09 24.02 -2.10
C VAL A 17 -1.61 24.44 -3.47
N THR A 18 -2.44 25.48 -3.48
CA THR A 18 -2.91 26.15 -4.72
C THR A 18 -2.27 27.53 -4.78
N ARG A 19 -1.49 27.81 -5.82
CA ARG A 19 -0.86 29.10 -6.03
C ARG A 19 -1.13 29.63 -7.44
N ARG A 20 -1.07 30.96 -7.56
CA ARG A 20 -1.14 31.61 -8.86
C ARG A 20 0.26 31.66 -9.47
N GLU A 21 0.39 31.13 -10.69
CA GLU A 21 1.59 31.21 -11.51
C GLU A 21 1.24 31.90 -12.82
N GLY A 22 1.61 33.15 -12.93
CA GLY A 22 1.14 34.01 -14.03
C GLY A 22 -0.38 34.14 -14.04
N ARG A 23 -1.03 33.71 -15.11
CA ARG A 23 -2.50 33.74 -15.28
C ARG A 23 -3.20 32.46 -14.86
N GLN A 24 -2.46 31.42 -14.44
CA GLN A 24 -3.03 30.13 -14.12
C GLN A 24 -2.95 29.82 -12.61
N LEU A 25 -3.93 29.07 -12.12
CA LEU A 25 -3.85 28.45 -10.81
C LEU A 25 -3.23 27.06 -10.95
N ARG A 26 -2.13 26.85 -10.22
CA ARG A 26 -1.44 25.57 -10.19
C ARG A 26 -1.53 24.94 -8.81
N ARG A 27 -1.72 23.61 -8.78
CA ARG A 27 -1.84 22.84 -7.56
C ARG A 27 -0.65 21.92 -7.37
N TYR A 28 -0.17 21.86 -6.14
CA TYR A 28 0.91 20.97 -5.69
C TYR A 28 0.39 20.15 -4.54
N GLY A 29 0.40 18.85 -4.69
CA GLY A 29 -0.11 17.88 -3.73
C GLY A 29 1.01 17.12 -3.03
N HIS A 30 0.77 16.80 -1.76
CA HIS A 30 1.53 15.81 -1.00
C HIS A 30 0.55 14.80 -0.43
N LEU A 31 0.78 13.51 -0.72
CA LEU A 31 0.05 12.38 -0.18
C LEU A 31 1.04 11.51 0.61
N SER A 32 0.62 10.95 1.72
CA SER A 32 1.50 10.11 2.54
C SER A 32 0.79 8.87 3.06
N THR A 33 1.52 7.76 3.12
CA THR A 33 1.08 6.55 3.83
C THR A 33 1.10 6.76 5.35
N GLY A 34 1.95 7.66 5.84
CA GLY A 34 2.19 7.94 7.25
C GLY A 34 1.72 9.31 7.73
N ASN A 35 1.69 9.48 9.03
CA ASN A 35 1.24 10.70 9.69
C ASN A 35 2.24 11.86 9.54
N TYR A 36 1.73 13.09 9.52
CA TYR A 36 2.52 14.32 9.68
C TYR A 36 2.86 14.53 11.16
N ASN A 37 3.68 13.65 11.70
CA ASN A 37 4.08 13.70 13.10
C ASN A 37 5.59 13.47 13.21
N PRO A 38 6.38 14.44 13.71
CA PRO A 38 7.84 14.38 13.75
C PRO A 38 8.37 13.25 14.64
N ASN A 39 7.63 12.82 15.66
CA ASN A 39 8.05 11.75 16.55
C ASN A 39 7.91 10.38 15.86
N THR A 40 6.75 10.10 15.25
CA THR A 40 6.54 8.83 14.53
C THR A 40 7.37 8.75 13.25
N ALA A 41 7.64 9.88 12.58
CA ALA A 41 8.46 9.92 11.38
C ALA A 41 9.91 9.44 11.60
N LYS A 42 10.42 9.50 12.83
CA LYS A 42 11.75 8.98 13.19
C LYS A 42 11.79 7.47 13.38
N LEU A 43 10.64 6.85 13.62
CA LEU A 43 10.52 5.44 14.00
C LEU A 43 9.85 4.58 12.93
N TYR A 44 9.02 5.19 12.08
CA TYR A 44 8.18 4.49 11.09
C TYR A 44 8.77 4.59 9.70
N THR A 45 8.59 3.52 8.92
CA THR A 45 8.85 3.57 7.48
C THR A 45 7.59 3.98 6.75
N ASP A 46 7.63 5.12 6.10
CA ASP A 46 6.50 5.64 5.32
C ASP A 46 6.96 6.18 3.96
N ILE A 47 6.00 6.40 3.08
CA ILE A 47 6.22 6.92 1.74
C ILE A 47 5.46 8.23 1.59
N SER A 48 6.18 9.27 1.20
CA SER A 48 5.64 10.56 0.80
C SER A 48 5.65 10.68 -0.72
N TYR A 49 4.54 11.12 -1.29
CA TYR A 49 4.36 11.30 -2.73
C TYR A 49 4.03 12.75 -3.05
N LEU A 50 4.99 13.45 -3.66
CA LEU A 50 4.83 14.81 -4.13
C LEU A 50 4.37 14.79 -5.59
N THR A 51 3.40 15.63 -5.92
CA THR A 51 2.82 15.67 -7.27
C THR A 51 2.30 17.05 -7.64
N ALA A 52 2.43 17.40 -8.92
CA ALA A 52 1.73 18.51 -9.54
C ALA A 52 0.82 18.02 -10.69
N GLN A 53 0.56 16.72 -10.76
CA GLN A 53 -0.27 16.11 -11.79
C GLN A 53 -1.72 16.64 -11.72
N PRO A 54 -2.24 17.29 -12.79
CA PRO A 54 -3.52 17.99 -12.71
C PRO A 54 -4.70 17.11 -12.31
N ALA A 55 -4.77 15.87 -12.82
CA ALA A 55 -5.87 14.97 -12.51
C ALA A 55 -5.88 14.57 -11.03
N LEU A 56 -4.69 14.26 -10.45
CA LEU A 56 -4.57 13.84 -9.06
C LEU A 56 -4.82 15.03 -8.10
N THR A 57 -4.23 16.21 -8.40
CA THR A 57 -4.43 17.40 -7.56
C THR A 57 -5.85 17.97 -7.65
N ALA A 58 -6.56 17.78 -8.77
CA ALA A 58 -7.99 18.09 -8.87
C ALA A 58 -8.84 17.17 -7.98
N ASP A 59 -8.52 15.87 -7.94
CA ASP A 59 -9.19 14.94 -7.03
C ASP A 59 -8.93 15.29 -5.56
N MET A 60 -7.70 15.71 -5.22
CA MET A 60 -7.37 16.17 -3.88
C MET A 60 -8.21 17.41 -3.48
N ASP A 61 -8.36 18.37 -4.37
CA ASP A 61 -9.19 19.55 -4.16
C ASP A 61 -10.66 19.18 -3.95
N ALA A 62 -11.18 18.23 -4.75
CA ALA A 62 -12.53 17.71 -4.62
C ALA A 62 -12.77 17.00 -3.28
N VAL A 63 -11.79 16.23 -2.80
CA VAL A 63 -11.84 15.58 -1.48
C VAL A 63 -11.84 16.64 -0.37
N PHE A 64 -10.97 17.66 -0.42
CA PHE A 64 -10.98 18.74 0.57
C PHE A 64 -12.32 19.48 0.58
N SER A 65 -12.87 19.81 -0.58
CA SER A 65 -14.16 20.47 -0.70
C SER A 65 -15.29 19.62 -0.12
N HIS A 66 -15.30 18.32 -0.43
CA HIS A 66 -16.28 17.36 0.14
C HIS A 66 -16.20 17.31 1.68
N LEU A 67 -14.98 17.21 2.24
CA LEU A 67 -14.79 17.13 3.68
C LEU A 67 -15.16 18.45 4.38
N ALA A 68 -14.91 19.60 3.73
CA ALA A 68 -15.17 20.91 4.30
C ALA A 68 -16.66 21.29 4.29
N SER A 69 -17.36 21.00 3.19
CA SER A 69 -18.74 21.44 2.98
C SER A 69 -19.78 20.32 3.15
N GLN A 70 -19.35 19.09 3.38
CA GLN A 70 -20.19 17.87 3.37
C GLN A 70 -21.03 17.74 2.07
N SER A 71 -20.56 18.39 0.99
CA SER A 71 -21.19 18.28 -0.32
C SER A 71 -20.99 16.89 -0.92
N ARG A 72 -21.80 16.55 -1.92
CA ARG A 72 -21.65 15.29 -2.62
C ARG A 72 -20.25 15.21 -3.26
N LEU A 73 -19.50 14.12 -2.96
CA LEU A 73 -18.21 13.87 -3.60
C LEU A 73 -18.40 13.63 -5.09
N PRO A 74 -17.75 14.38 -5.98
CA PRO A 74 -17.78 14.11 -7.41
C PRO A 74 -17.03 12.81 -7.72
N LYS A 75 -17.21 12.28 -8.94
CA LYS A 75 -16.46 11.09 -9.39
C LYS A 75 -14.97 11.44 -9.48
N LEU A 76 -14.16 10.80 -8.63
CA LEU A 76 -12.72 10.94 -8.66
C LEU A 76 -12.12 10.19 -9.86
N LYS A 77 -11.04 10.74 -10.44
CA LYS A 77 -10.37 10.17 -11.63
C LYS A 77 -9.20 9.28 -11.26
N GLN A 78 -8.45 9.64 -10.23
CA GLN A 78 -7.20 9.00 -9.81
C GLN A 78 -7.25 8.53 -8.36
N LEU A 79 -7.76 9.36 -7.44
CA LEU A 79 -7.90 8.99 -6.05
C LEU A 79 -9.02 7.98 -5.85
N ILE A 80 -8.78 7.05 -4.95
CA ILE A 80 -9.75 6.06 -4.51
C ILE A 80 -9.99 6.28 -3.03
N MET A 81 -11.23 6.60 -2.64
CA MET A 81 -11.57 6.97 -1.27
C MET A 81 -12.35 5.86 -0.56
N ALA A 82 -12.01 5.58 0.69
CA ALA A 82 -12.89 4.89 1.62
C ALA A 82 -13.75 5.94 2.38
N PRO A 83 -14.98 5.55 2.79
CA PRO A 83 -15.58 4.21 2.75
C PRO A 83 -16.28 3.87 1.43
N THR A 84 -16.29 4.73 0.41
CA THR A 84 -17.16 4.64 -0.77
C THR A 84 -16.67 3.69 -1.86
N GLN A 85 -15.36 3.63 -2.11
CA GLN A 85 -14.81 2.98 -3.31
C GLN A 85 -13.63 2.04 -3.05
N LEU A 86 -12.84 2.28 -1.97
CA LEU A 86 -11.53 1.65 -1.82
C LEU A 86 -11.61 0.12 -1.73
N GLN A 87 -12.49 -0.41 -0.87
CA GLN A 87 -12.65 -1.86 -0.71
C GLN A 87 -13.02 -2.52 -2.05
N LYS A 88 -14.08 -2.00 -2.68
CA LYS A 88 -14.54 -2.54 -3.97
C LYS A 88 -13.44 -2.51 -5.02
N ARG A 89 -12.71 -1.40 -5.14
CA ARG A 89 -11.64 -1.27 -6.14
C ARG A 89 -10.51 -2.26 -5.89
N MET A 90 -10.13 -2.52 -4.64
CA MET A 90 -9.12 -3.54 -4.33
C MET A 90 -9.62 -4.95 -4.66
N ILE A 91 -10.86 -5.28 -4.34
CA ILE A 91 -11.48 -6.56 -4.72
C ILE A 91 -11.50 -6.72 -6.25
N ASP A 92 -11.93 -5.69 -6.99
CA ASP A 92 -11.97 -5.71 -8.46
C ASP A 92 -10.56 -5.97 -9.06
N LEU A 93 -9.50 -5.39 -8.50
CA LEU A 93 -8.12 -5.61 -8.94
C LEU A 93 -7.63 -7.03 -8.63
N ILE A 94 -7.95 -7.56 -7.45
CA ILE A 94 -7.62 -8.93 -7.06
C ILE A 94 -8.33 -9.92 -7.98
N ASP A 95 -9.60 -9.69 -8.28
CA ASP A 95 -10.38 -10.56 -9.17
C ASP A 95 -9.87 -10.51 -10.62
N GLN A 96 -9.54 -9.32 -11.14
CA GLN A 96 -8.89 -9.16 -12.44
C GLN A 96 -7.56 -9.92 -12.52
N ALA A 97 -6.75 -9.89 -11.45
CA ALA A 97 -5.54 -10.71 -11.37
C ALA A 97 -5.87 -12.22 -11.42
N GLY A 98 -6.93 -12.64 -10.72
CA GLY A 98 -7.43 -14.01 -10.78
C GLY A 98 -7.80 -14.45 -12.21
N HIS A 99 -8.49 -13.60 -12.96
CA HIS A 99 -8.81 -13.87 -14.37
C HIS A 99 -7.58 -13.84 -15.30
N ALA A 100 -6.54 -13.14 -14.91
CA ALA A 100 -5.30 -13.07 -15.68
C ALA A 100 -4.29 -14.20 -15.34
N ALA A 101 -4.57 -15.05 -14.37
CA ALA A 101 -3.64 -16.07 -13.87
C ALA A 101 -3.18 -17.04 -14.99
N ASN A 102 -4.05 -17.38 -15.91
CA ASN A 102 -3.78 -18.30 -17.03
C ASN A 102 -3.17 -17.61 -18.28
N ARG A 103 -2.87 -16.31 -18.23
CA ARG A 103 -2.15 -15.63 -19.32
C ARG A 103 -0.68 -16.09 -19.38
N PRO A 104 0.02 -16.01 -20.53
CA PRO A 104 1.41 -16.45 -20.64
C PRO A 104 2.35 -15.87 -19.58
N GLU A 105 2.22 -14.58 -19.27
CA GLU A 105 3.01 -13.90 -18.25
C GLU A 105 2.46 -14.13 -16.83
N GLY A 106 1.29 -14.78 -16.70
CA GLY A 106 0.62 -15.03 -15.44
C GLY A 106 0.14 -13.79 -14.73
N ALA A 107 -0.17 -13.95 -13.45
CA ALA A 107 -0.55 -12.85 -12.58
C ALA A 107 0.19 -12.91 -11.25
N ARG A 108 0.39 -11.77 -10.62
CA ARG A 108 1.05 -11.64 -9.32
C ARG A 108 0.43 -10.51 -8.52
N ILE A 109 0.28 -10.76 -7.22
CA ILE A 109 -0.09 -9.74 -6.24
C ILE A 109 1.02 -9.66 -5.20
N VAL A 110 1.50 -8.44 -4.92
CA VAL A 110 2.36 -8.18 -3.76
C VAL A 110 1.74 -7.02 -2.99
N ALA A 111 1.39 -7.24 -1.73
CA ALA A 111 0.78 -6.20 -0.92
C ALA A 111 1.49 -6.06 0.42
N LYS A 112 1.88 -4.82 0.75
CA LYS A 112 2.48 -4.46 2.03
C LYS A 112 1.51 -3.58 2.81
N MET A 113 1.28 -3.93 4.08
CA MET A 113 0.36 -3.22 4.98
C MET A 113 0.67 -3.55 6.44
N ASN A 114 0.02 -2.85 7.38
CA ASN A 114 0.22 -3.19 8.79
C ASN A 114 -0.69 -4.34 9.24
N THR A 115 -1.92 -4.41 8.71
CA THR A 115 -2.94 -5.36 9.18
C THR A 115 -3.83 -5.82 8.03
N LEU A 116 -4.14 -7.12 8.01
CA LEU A 116 -5.04 -7.75 7.07
C LEU A 116 -6.11 -8.54 7.83
N THR A 117 -7.30 -7.97 7.97
CA THR A 117 -8.43 -8.57 8.70
C THR A 117 -9.79 -8.28 8.05
N ASP A 118 -9.80 -7.70 6.84
CA ASP A 118 -11.02 -7.46 6.08
C ASP A 118 -11.45 -8.74 5.37
N GLU A 119 -12.55 -9.32 5.80
CA GLU A 119 -13.01 -10.62 5.31
C GLU A 119 -13.28 -10.64 3.79
N PRO A 120 -13.96 -9.64 3.18
CA PRO A 120 -14.16 -9.63 1.73
C PRO A 120 -12.85 -9.63 0.93
N LEU A 121 -11.86 -8.87 1.36
CA LEU A 121 -10.54 -8.83 0.72
C LEU A 121 -9.77 -10.15 0.89
N ILE A 122 -9.85 -10.78 2.07
CA ILE A 122 -9.26 -12.10 2.31
C ILE A 122 -9.90 -13.15 1.41
N ARG A 123 -11.22 -13.18 1.29
CA ARG A 123 -11.93 -14.11 0.38
C ARG A 123 -11.51 -13.91 -1.08
N ALA A 124 -11.38 -12.66 -1.52
CA ALA A 124 -10.91 -12.36 -2.88
C ALA A 124 -9.47 -12.86 -3.11
N LEU A 125 -8.55 -12.66 -2.15
CA LEU A 125 -7.18 -13.17 -2.23
C LEU A 125 -7.14 -14.71 -2.30
N LEU A 126 -7.91 -15.39 -1.45
CA LEU A 126 -7.99 -16.85 -1.47
C LEU A 126 -8.49 -17.36 -2.83
N ALA A 127 -9.56 -16.76 -3.35
CA ALA A 127 -10.10 -17.12 -4.66
C ALA A 127 -9.11 -16.85 -5.80
N ALA A 128 -8.37 -15.76 -5.78
CA ALA A 128 -7.32 -15.46 -6.76
C ALA A 128 -6.16 -16.46 -6.65
N GLY A 129 -5.73 -16.81 -5.44
CA GLY A 129 -4.69 -17.82 -5.19
C GLY A 129 -5.08 -19.20 -5.71
N GLN A 130 -6.33 -19.62 -5.52
CA GLN A 130 -6.86 -20.87 -6.05
C GLN A 130 -6.93 -20.89 -7.59
N ARG A 131 -7.05 -19.72 -8.23
CA ARG A 131 -6.93 -19.59 -9.70
C ARG A 131 -5.48 -19.57 -10.21
N GLY A 132 -4.48 -19.71 -9.32
CA GLY A 132 -3.05 -19.77 -9.67
C GLY A 132 -2.29 -18.45 -9.57
N VAL A 133 -2.88 -17.38 -9.05
CA VAL A 133 -2.16 -16.13 -8.80
C VAL A 133 -1.14 -16.33 -7.68
N LYS A 134 0.12 -15.97 -7.93
CA LYS A 134 1.15 -15.93 -6.88
C LYS A 134 0.96 -14.67 -6.03
N ILE A 135 0.75 -14.86 -4.74
CA ILE A 135 0.43 -13.78 -3.80
C ILE A 135 1.46 -13.74 -2.67
N ASP A 136 2.16 -12.63 -2.56
CA ASP A 136 3.09 -12.36 -1.46
C ASP A 136 2.56 -11.18 -0.62
N LEU A 137 2.32 -11.41 0.66
CA LEU A 137 1.81 -10.41 1.58
C LEU A 137 2.87 -10.08 2.64
N ILE A 138 3.15 -8.79 2.81
CA ILE A 138 4.06 -8.27 3.84
C ILE A 138 3.19 -7.57 4.88
N VAL A 139 2.82 -8.30 5.94
CA VAL A 139 1.89 -7.84 6.97
C VAL A 139 2.60 -7.80 8.31
N ARG A 140 2.84 -6.59 8.83
CA ARG A 140 3.61 -6.41 10.05
C ARG A 140 2.88 -6.91 11.31
N GLY A 141 1.58 -6.67 11.39
CA GLY A 141 0.74 -6.96 12.57
C GLY A 141 -0.24 -8.10 12.32
N ALA A 142 -1.49 -7.93 12.79
CA ALA A 142 -2.51 -8.96 12.70
C ALA A 142 -2.85 -9.34 11.25
N CYS A 143 -2.83 -10.64 10.99
CA CYS A 143 -3.26 -11.25 9.74
C CYS A 143 -4.20 -12.41 10.05
N THR A 144 -5.44 -12.34 9.58
CA THR A 144 -6.44 -13.41 9.75
C THR A 144 -6.58 -14.29 8.50
N LEU A 145 -5.78 -14.04 7.45
CA LEU A 145 -5.71 -14.90 6.28
C LEU A 145 -4.93 -16.17 6.63
N PRO A 146 -5.52 -17.37 6.37
CA PRO A 146 -4.80 -18.64 6.56
C PRO A 146 -3.78 -18.82 5.42
N ALA A 147 -2.51 -18.55 5.68
CA ALA A 147 -1.44 -18.68 4.70
C ALA A 147 -0.82 -20.08 4.71
N GLY A 148 -0.41 -20.60 3.53
CA GLY A 148 0.29 -21.88 3.43
C GLY A 148 -0.54 -23.10 3.84
N VAL A 149 -1.87 -23.01 3.82
CA VAL A 149 -2.76 -24.13 4.11
C VAL A 149 -3.00 -24.93 2.82
N PRO A 150 -2.62 -26.23 2.78
CA PRO A 150 -2.76 -27.06 1.60
C PRO A 150 -4.20 -27.09 1.05
N GLY A 151 -4.35 -26.91 -0.26
CA GLY A 151 -5.64 -26.88 -0.96
C GLY A 151 -6.45 -25.60 -0.76
N VAL A 152 -6.02 -24.71 0.12
CA VAL A 152 -6.73 -23.45 0.43
C VAL A 152 -5.92 -22.23 -0.02
N SER A 153 -4.65 -22.17 0.32
CA SER A 153 -3.81 -20.99 0.12
C SER A 153 -2.37 -21.36 -0.32
N ASP A 154 -2.20 -22.40 -1.12
CA ASP A 154 -0.90 -22.90 -1.61
C ASP A 154 -0.07 -21.82 -2.31
N ASN A 155 -0.73 -20.89 -2.98
CA ASN A 155 -0.11 -19.79 -3.73
C ASN A 155 0.02 -18.50 -2.93
N ILE A 156 -0.26 -18.50 -1.63
CA ILE A 156 -0.24 -17.31 -0.77
C ILE A 156 0.81 -17.47 0.32
N ARG A 157 1.74 -16.52 0.36
CA ARG A 157 2.73 -16.42 1.44
C ARG A 157 2.52 -15.11 2.19
N VAL A 158 2.64 -15.18 3.51
CA VAL A 158 2.55 -14.02 4.39
C VAL A 158 3.82 -13.94 5.21
N ARG A 159 4.44 -12.77 5.22
CA ARG A 159 5.59 -12.48 6.08
C ARG A 159 5.42 -11.20 6.86
N SER A 160 6.10 -11.12 8.00
CA SER A 160 6.25 -9.91 8.80
C SER A 160 7.73 -9.56 8.88
N ILE A 161 8.06 -8.27 8.81
CA ILE A 161 9.41 -7.77 9.01
C ILE A 161 9.47 -7.05 10.35
N ILE A 162 10.35 -7.50 11.24
CA ILE A 162 10.54 -6.93 12.58
C ILE A 162 12.00 -6.52 12.72
N GLY A 163 12.26 -5.23 12.52
CA GLY A 163 13.59 -4.65 12.54
C GLY A 163 13.66 -3.38 13.38
N ARG A 164 14.63 -2.52 13.05
CA ARG A 164 14.88 -1.25 13.74
C ARG A 164 13.70 -0.27 13.65
N PHE A 165 13.05 -0.21 12.49
CA PHE A 165 11.94 0.68 12.22
C PHE A 165 10.62 -0.08 12.23
N LEU A 166 9.55 0.61 12.59
CA LEU A 166 8.20 0.10 12.46
C LEU A 166 7.77 0.20 11.00
N GLU A 167 7.52 -0.96 10.37
CA GLU A 167 7.00 -1.01 9.01
C GLU A 167 5.57 -0.46 8.99
N HIS A 168 5.35 0.66 8.26
CA HIS A 168 4.09 1.38 8.31
C HIS A 168 3.54 1.75 6.92
N SER A 169 4.35 1.72 5.89
CA SER A 169 3.92 2.02 4.53
C SER A 169 2.90 1.00 4.00
N ARG A 170 1.97 1.46 3.15
CA ARG A 170 1.02 0.60 2.43
C ARG A 170 1.26 0.74 0.95
N VAL A 171 1.60 -0.40 0.34
CA VAL A 171 1.93 -0.51 -1.08
C VAL A 171 1.24 -1.72 -1.66
N PHE A 172 0.42 -1.53 -2.68
CA PHE A 172 -0.35 -2.61 -3.31
C PHE A 172 0.03 -2.71 -4.78
N TYR A 173 0.61 -3.83 -5.17
CA TYR A 173 1.05 -4.11 -6.52
C TYR A 173 0.27 -5.27 -7.11
N PHE A 174 -0.22 -5.08 -8.33
CA PHE A 174 -0.94 -6.07 -9.11
C PHE A 174 -0.32 -6.15 -10.50
N ARG A 175 0.06 -7.34 -10.93
CA ARG A 175 0.47 -7.63 -12.30
C ARG A 175 -0.52 -8.61 -12.92
N MET A 176 -0.99 -8.28 -14.11
CA MET A 176 -1.98 -9.01 -14.88
C MET A 176 -1.47 -9.19 -16.32
N GLY A 177 -0.70 -10.24 -16.57
CA GLY A 177 0.07 -10.36 -17.79
C GLY A 177 1.16 -9.28 -17.85
N LYS A 178 1.11 -8.40 -18.88
CA LYS A 178 2.02 -7.26 -19.06
C LYS A 178 1.58 -5.99 -18.34
N GLU A 179 0.34 -5.94 -17.88
CA GLU A 179 -0.19 -4.76 -17.18
C GLU A 179 0.24 -4.76 -15.73
N GLU A 180 0.69 -3.60 -15.26
CA GLU A 180 1.14 -3.39 -13.88
C GLU A 180 0.44 -2.20 -13.25
N HIS A 181 -0.10 -2.42 -12.07
CA HIS A 181 -0.75 -1.40 -11.25
C HIS A 181 -0.09 -1.35 -9.87
N LEU A 182 0.32 -0.17 -9.44
CA LEU A 182 0.85 0.07 -8.11
C LEU A 182 0.10 1.22 -7.45
N TYR A 183 -0.35 0.97 -6.24
CA TYR A 183 -1.04 1.95 -5.40
C TYR A 183 -0.29 2.16 -4.09
N LEU A 184 -0.20 3.41 -3.67
CA LEU A 184 0.11 3.78 -2.30
C LEU A 184 -1.19 4.08 -1.56
N SER A 185 -1.23 3.86 -0.24
CA SER A 185 -2.45 4.06 0.53
C SER A 185 -2.18 4.50 1.97
N SER A 186 -3.15 5.19 2.56
CA SER A 186 -3.21 5.42 4.01
C SER A 186 -3.90 4.28 4.76
N ALA A 187 -4.60 3.38 4.05
CA ALA A 187 -5.44 2.32 4.60
C ALA A 187 -4.71 0.99 4.73
N ASP A 188 -4.90 0.32 5.85
CA ASP A 188 -4.73 -1.12 5.98
C ASP A 188 -5.98 -1.85 5.45
N TRP A 189 -5.87 -3.12 5.16
CA TRP A 189 -7.00 -3.94 4.74
C TRP A 189 -7.77 -4.48 5.95
N MET A 190 -8.45 -3.55 6.62
CA MET A 190 -9.28 -3.77 7.79
C MET A 190 -10.68 -3.21 7.56
N ASN A 191 -11.69 -3.87 8.08
CA ASN A 191 -13.09 -3.40 8.00
C ASN A 191 -13.25 -1.94 8.43
N ARG A 192 -12.63 -1.54 9.55
CA ARG A 192 -12.70 -0.14 10.01
C ARG A 192 -12.09 0.87 9.05
N ASN A 193 -10.99 0.51 8.34
CA ASN A 193 -10.37 1.37 7.35
C ASN A 193 -11.23 1.46 6.09
N MET A 194 -11.80 0.33 5.67
CA MET A 194 -12.59 0.24 4.45
C MET A 194 -13.98 0.89 4.58
N LEU A 195 -14.60 0.82 5.77
CA LEU A 195 -16.02 1.18 5.94
C LEU A 195 -16.30 2.30 6.94
N ARG A 196 -15.35 2.65 7.82
CA ARG A 196 -15.58 3.58 8.94
C ARG A 196 -14.55 4.71 9.04
N ARG A 197 -13.68 4.83 8.05
CA ARG A 197 -12.65 5.87 8.00
C ARG A 197 -12.61 6.52 6.63
N ILE A 198 -12.19 7.77 6.62
CA ILE A 198 -11.77 8.43 5.39
C ILE A 198 -10.32 8.08 5.17
N GLU A 199 -10.08 7.26 4.16
CA GLU A 199 -8.77 6.80 3.71
C GLU A 199 -8.63 7.08 2.22
N LEU A 200 -7.39 7.15 1.75
CA LEU A 200 -7.09 7.34 0.34
C LEU A 200 -6.10 6.28 -0.16
N ALA A 201 -6.31 5.88 -1.41
CA ALA A 201 -5.28 5.22 -2.21
C ALA A 201 -5.11 5.99 -3.52
N TRP A 202 -3.90 5.97 -4.06
CA TRP A 202 -3.56 6.65 -5.31
C TRP A 202 -2.60 5.81 -6.14
N PRO A 203 -2.76 5.82 -7.49
CA PRO A 203 -1.89 5.09 -8.39
C PRO A 203 -0.55 5.81 -8.57
N VAL A 204 0.52 5.04 -8.70
CA VAL A 204 1.82 5.54 -9.15
C VAL A 204 2.01 5.13 -10.60
N THR A 205 1.74 6.05 -11.51
CA THR A 205 1.72 5.79 -12.96
C THR A 205 3.06 6.03 -13.64
N GLU A 206 3.93 6.84 -13.05
CA GLU A 206 5.25 7.13 -13.60
C GLU A 206 6.15 5.89 -13.49
N PRO A 207 6.67 5.33 -14.61
CA PRO A 207 7.33 4.03 -14.61
C PRO A 207 8.57 3.94 -13.73
N LYS A 208 9.39 4.99 -13.70
CA LYS A 208 10.62 5.03 -12.88
C LYS A 208 10.31 5.02 -11.38
N LEU A 209 9.31 5.81 -10.96
CA LEU A 209 8.88 5.82 -9.56
C LEU A 209 8.21 4.49 -9.18
N ARG A 210 7.38 3.93 -10.08
CA ARG A 210 6.77 2.62 -9.85
C ARG A 210 7.81 1.54 -9.67
N GLN A 211 8.81 1.45 -10.56
CA GLN A 211 9.89 0.46 -10.44
C GLN A 211 10.68 0.66 -9.15
N ARG A 212 10.99 1.90 -8.81
CA ARG A 212 11.67 2.21 -7.56
C ARG A 212 10.89 1.73 -6.33
N LEU A 213 9.57 1.92 -6.29
CA LEU A 213 8.72 1.44 -5.20
C LEU A 213 8.65 -0.10 -5.17
N ILE A 214 8.59 -0.75 -6.33
CA ILE A 214 8.65 -2.21 -6.41
C ILE A 214 9.96 -2.71 -5.77
N ASP A 215 11.10 -2.16 -6.17
CA ASP A 215 12.41 -2.60 -5.70
C ASP A 215 12.62 -2.29 -4.21
N GLU A 216 12.33 -1.05 -3.78
CA GLU A 216 12.63 -0.56 -2.44
C GLU A 216 11.57 -0.95 -1.39
N CYS A 217 10.31 -1.07 -1.78
CA CYS A 217 9.21 -1.26 -0.83
C CYS A 217 8.60 -2.66 -0.85
N LEU A 218 8.89 -3.46 -1.87
CA LEU A 218 8.37 -4.82 -2.00
C LEU A 218 9.50 -5.84 -2.15
N VAL A 219 10.30 -5.77 -3.21
CA VAL A 219 11.34 -6.78 -3.50
C VAL A 219 12.38 -6.85 -2.38
N ALA A 220 12.87 -5.71 -1.87
CA ALA A 220 13.81 -5.69 -0.75
C ALA A 220 13.28 -6.46 0.46
N TYR A 221 12.00 -6.32 0.77
CA TYR A 221 11.34 -7.01 1.89
C TYR A 221 11.05 -8.48 1.60
N LEU A 222 10.80 -8.84 0.34
CA LEU A 222 10.65 -10.25 -0.06
C LEU A 222 11.99 -10.99 -0.06
N LEU A 223 13.11 -10.29 -0.16
CA LEU A 223 14.46 -10.85 -0.09
C LEU A 223 15.04 -10.84 1.34
N ASP A 224 14.35 -10.21 2.29
CA ASP A 224 14.78 -10.19 3.70
C ASP A 224 14.68 -11.61 4.28
N ASP A 225 15.81 -12.11 4.81
CA ASP A 225 15.90 -13.40 5.48
C ASP A 225 16.54 -13.26 6.88
N ARG A 226 16.81 -12.03 7.32
CA ARG A 226 17.33 -11.73 8.65
C ARG A 226 16.25 -11.30 9.63
N ASP A 227 15.39 -10.38 9.21
CA ASP A 227 14.38 -9.73 10.06
C ASP A 227 12.97 -10.25 9.74
N ALA A 228 12.84 -11.16 8.77
CA ALA A 228 11.59 -11.71 8.30
C ALA A 228 11.11 -12.91 9.15
N TRP A 229 9.80 -12.93 9.37
CA TRP A 229 9.03 -14.02 9.96
C TRP A 229 7.96 -14.46 8.98
N GLU A 230 7.79 -15.73 8.74
CA GLU A 230 6.81 -16.28 7.80
C GLU A 230 5.65 -16.95 8.55
N LEU A 231 4.42 -16.62 8.16
CA LEU A 231 3.19 -17.23 8.70
C LEU A 231 3.02 -18.63 8.13
N GLN A 232 2.97 -19.62 9.02
CA GLN A 232 2.78 -21.03 8.67
C GLN A 232 1.31 -21.42 8.65
N GLY A 233 0.98 -22.54 7.99
CA GLY A 233 -0.38 -23.05 7.92
C GLY A 233 -1.03 -23.40 9.25
N ASN A 234 -0.24 -23.53 10.32
CA ASN A 234 -0.71 -23.73 11.70
C ASN A 234 -1.01 -22.42 12.45
N GLY A 235 -0.89 -21.26 11.77
CA GLY A 235 -1.12 -19.93 12.34
C GLY A 235 0.06 -19.36 13.14
N ARG A 236 1.19 -20.04 13.21
CA ARG A 236 2.40 -19.56 13.90
C ARG A 236 3.32 -18.82 12.94
N TYR A 237 4.01 -17.80 13.45
CA TYR A 237 5.11 -17.16 12.73
C TYR A 237 6.41 -17.84 13.07
N GLU A 238 7.17 -18.24 12.05
CA GLU A 238 8.50 -18.79 12.19
C GLU A 238 9.52 -17.82 11.59
N LYS A 239 10.64 -17.62 12.32
CA LYS A 239 11.71 -16.77 11.84
C LYS A 239 12.40 -17.42 10.64
N MET A 240 12.57 -16.67 9.56
CA MET A 240 13.26 -17.17 8.38
C MET A 240 14.73 -17.48 8.69
N LYS A 241 15.23 -18.54 8.08
CA LYS A 241 16.67 -18.88 8.14
C LYS A 241 17.38 -18.14 7.00
N PRO A 242 18.57 -17.54 7.26
CA PRO A 242 19.32 -16.90 6.20
C PRO A 242 19.64 -17.86 5.05
N SER A 243 19.36 -17.42 3.83
CA SER A 243 19.65 -18.17 2.61
C SER A 243 21.11 -18.05 2.18
N SER A 244 21.82 -17.04 2.70
CA SER A 244 23.24 -16.76 2.44
C SER A 244 23.86 -15.98 3.59
N LEU A 245 25.19 -15.94 3.64
CA LEU A 245 25.94 -15.07 4.56
C LEU A 245 26.62 -13.94 3.76
N PRO A 246 26.49 -12.69 4.18
CA PRO A 246 25.67 -12.21 5.30
C PRO A 246 24.18 -12.28 5.01
N ALA A 247 23.38 -12.45 6.07
CA ALA A 247 21.91 -12.41 6.00
C ALA A 247 21.42 -11.06 5.48
N LYS A 248 20.34 -11.07 4.70
CA LYS A 248 19.80 -9.88 4.04
C LYS A 248 18.76 -9.21 4.94
N SER A 249 18.96 -7.91 5.24
CA SER A 249 17.99 -7.06 5.91
C SER A 249 17.55 -5.94 4.97
N ALA A 250 16.26 -5.84 4.73
CA ALA A 250 15.67 -4.78 3.90
C ALA A 250 15.96 -3.40 4.49
N GLN A 251 15.74 -3.23 5.79
CA GLN A 251 15.94 -1.94 6.48
C GLN A 251 17.41 -1.50 6.44
N GLU A 252 18.37 -2.40 6.69
CA GLU A 252 19.79 -2.03 6.59
C GLU A 252 20.21 -1.70 5.16
N ALA A 253 19.74 -2.45 4.18
CA ALA A 253 20.04 -2.17 2.78
C ALA A 253 19.53 -0.78 2.37
N LEU A 254 18.31 -0.44 2.77
CA LEU A 254 17.72 0.88 2.52
C LEU A 254 18.42 2.00 3.30
N MET A 255 18.81 1.76 4.58
CA MET A 255 19.60 2.73 5.34
C MET A 255 20.94 3.04 4.67
N ARG A 256 21.66 2.02 4.19
CA ARG A 256 22.92 2.21 3.46
C ARG A 256 22.69 3.00 2.16
N LYS A 257 21.65 2.63 1.40
CA LYS A 257 21.29 3.31 0.14
C LYS A 257 20.98 4.79 0.35
N PHE A 258 20.17 5.12 1.36
CA PHE A 258 19.76 6.50 1.60
C PHE A 258 20.77 7.31 2.41
N GLY A 259 21.51 6.69 3.32
CA GLY A 259 22.60 7.33 4.09
C GLY A 259 23.73 7.80 3.19
N SER A 260 24.07 7.05 2.16
CA SER A 260 25.09 7.46 1.18
C SER A 260 24.67 8.66 0.31
N LEU A 261 23.36 8.93 0.19
CA LEU A 261 22.84 10.10 -0.53
C LEU A 261 22.96 11.41 0.29
N GLY A 262 22.93 11.30 1.62
CA GLY A 262 23.05 12.46 2.54
C GLY A 262 24.46 13.05 2.67
N HIS A 263 25.49 12.38 2.15
CA HIS A 263 26.89 12.85 2.19
C HIS A 263 27.36 13.49 0.89
N ARG A 264 26.46 13.78 -0.06
CA ARG A 264 26.77 14.42 -1.35
C ARG A 264 26.32 15.89 -1.42
N HIS A 265 26.55 16.64 -0.33
CA HIS A 265 26.37 18.12 -0.31
C HIS A 265 27.66 18.80 0.14
#